data_f32a4d6c4282e418f40727524c40dcae
#
_entry.id   f32a4d6c4282e418f40727524c40dcae
#
_cell.length_a   1.000
_cell.length_b   1.000
_cell.length_c   1.000
_cell.angle_alpha   90.00
_cell.angle_beta   90.00
_cell.angle_gamma   90.00
#
_symmetry.space_group_name_H-M   'P 1'
#
loop_
_entity.id
_entity.type
_entity.pdbx_description
1 polymer ?
#
loop_
_entity_poly.entity_id
_entity_poly.type
_entity_poly.pdbx_seq_one_letter_code
_entity_poly.pdbx_strand_id
1 'polypeptide(L)'
;MPVLAEQAGNNDDVVAQSRTGVHHANFRIVPIRRLLSSVPRSALTTLTTMKATRVVVGAAMTAMASTAEAALASTCVSSNQVCFQWGTPEAAITSGSGNVYFQLRAPTTYSWFALGSGSAMQGASIFVIYSNGDNNVTLSTRSGQGNFMPAFTARSDVELLEGSGIVDGNMVANVRCNGCSDIDISSSSRWISAWKMGSPLNSANPSTDIMVHDGHSQFSVNLQQASISSDSNPFLSTSSNGGTSSGSNNTSGVVVQQGSSPNQILQHAHGVVMAVVFIAGYPIGSSLMPLIGKWMLHASWQLLAFFGMWAGFGIGYTVSTRNGIFFKDNHTKLGVIVCALMGLQPILGWLHHQQFVKTQSRGIFSHFHIWFGRALMILGIVNGGLGLQATNQSTRFIIAYSVLAAVVSIIYTTSLTVGIYNRRTQTEEKHVPSSSMPSAVRQSV
;
A
#
# COMPACT_ATOMS: atom_id res chain seq x y z
N MET A 1 33.28 47.55 2.40
CA MET A 1 33.91 48.29 3.53
C MET A 1 32.80 48.77 4.44
N PRO A 2 32.90 48.72 5.77
CA PRO A 2 33.49 47.66 6.66
C PRO A 2 32.43 46.88 7.41
N VAL A 3 32.57 45.61 7.79
CA VAL A 3 33.32 44.98 8.92
C VAL A 3 33.03 45.57 10.30
N LEU A 4 32.53 44.73 11.19
CA LEU A 4 32.82 44.48 12.61
C LEU A 4 31.74 43.56 13.13
N ALA A 5 31.94 42.28 13.41
CA ALA A 5 32.77 41.64 14.45
C ALA A 5 32.21 41.80 15.89
N GLU A 6 31.88 40.63 16.47
CA GLU A 6 32.25 40.15 17.82
C GLU A 6 31.46 40.69 19.04
N GLN A 7 30.79 39.81 19.77
CA GLN A 7 31.32 39.30 21.04
C GLN A 7 30.39 38.23 21.66
N ALA A 8 31.05 37.20 22.16
CA ALA A 8 30.54 36.14 22.99
C ALA A 8 30.25 36.64 24.45
N GLY A 9 29.30 36.00 25.11
CA GLY A 9 29.01 36.17 26.54
C GLY A 9 28.44 34.89 27.11
N ASN A 10 29.31 34.14 27.72
CA ASN A 10 29.07 33.01 28.63
C ASN A 10 28.40 33.54 29.91
N ASN A 11 27.44 32.83 30.48
CA ASN A 11 27.34 32.65 31.93
C ASN A 11 26.38 31.56 32.35
N ASP A 12 26.89 30.80 33.25
CA ASP A 12 26.45 29.61 33.93
C ASP A 12 25.28 29.80 34.91
N ASP A 13 24.71 28.63 35.28
CA ASP A 13 24.05 28.29 36.53
C ASP A 13 22.70 28.93 36.91
N VAL A 14 21.66 28.06 36.96
CA VAL A 14 20.96 27.79 38.26
C VAL A 14 20.19 26.45 38.14
N VAL A 15 20.59 25.52 39.00
CA VAL A 15 19.92 24.27 39.35
C VAL A 15 18.65 24.57 40.15
N ALA A 16 17.51 23.99 39.74
CA ALA A 16 16.36 23.82 40.63
C ALA A 16 15.80 22.40 40.45
N GLN A 17 16.08 21.59 41.48
CA GLN A 17 15.45 20.28 41.71
C GLN A 17 13.97 20.45 42.04
N SER A 18 13.10 19.73 41.35
CA SER A 18 11.77 19.39 41.85
C SER A 18 11.57 17.89 41.79
N ARG A 19 11.57 17.29 42.99
CA ARG A 19 11.20 15.89 43.24
C ARG A 19 9.69 15.77 43.14
N THR A 20 9.19 14.89 42.25
CA THR A 20 7.88 14.27 42.46
C THR A 20 8.00 12.76 42.16
N GLY A 21 7.53 12.00 43.13
CA GLY A 21 7.72 10.56 43.23
C GLY A 21 6.99 9.75 42.17
N VAL A 22 7.69 8.75 41.68
CA VAL A 22 7.10 7.70 40.82
C VAL A 22 6.88 6.48 41.71
N HIS A 23 5.63 6.10 41.90
CA HIS A 23 5.25 4.83 42.51
C HIS A 23 5.62 3.68 41.57
N HIS A 24 6.60 2.88 41.97
CA HIS A 24 6.90 1.58 41.37
C HIS A 24 5.86 0.54 41.81
N ALA A 25 5.04 0.09 40.91
CA ALA A 25 4.27 -1.14 41.09
C ALA A 25 5.19 -2.35 40.84
N ASN A 26 5.53 -3.06 41.90
CA ASN A 26 6.26 -4.31 41.87
C ASN A 26 5.36 -5.45 41.34
N PHE A 27 5.60 -5.92 40.15
CA PHE A 27 5.08 -7.19 39.66
C PHE A 27 6.01 -8.31 40.11
N ARG A 28 5.58 -9.11 41.10
CA ARG A 28 6.24 -10.35 41.53
C ARG A 28 6.00 -11.43 40.48
N ILE A 29 7.08 -11.88 39.83
CA ILE A 29 7.12 -13.11 39.03
C ILE A 29 7.22 -14.29 40.01
N VAL A 30 6.20 -15.17 40.01
CA VAL A 30 6.20 -16.43 40.75
C VAL A 30 6.79 -17.51 39.83
N PRO A 31 7.84 -18.26 40.24
CA PRO A 31 8.37 -19.37 39.45
C PRO A 31 7.52 -20.61 39.63
N ILE A 32 6.94 -21.10 38.54
CA ILE A 32 6.30 -22.43 38.47
C ILE A 32 7.41 -23.49 38.42
N ARG A 33 7.76 -24.04 39.57
CA ARG A 33 8.48 -25.30 39.73
C ARG A 33 7.66 -26.19 40.64
N ARG A 34 7.29 -27.37 40.14
CA ARG A 34 6.70 -28.56 40.77
C ARG A 34 5.31 -28.88 40.26
N LEU A 35 5.31 -29.84 39.33
CA LEU A 35 4.28 -30.89 39.19
C LEU A 35 4.83 -31.97 38.24
N LEU A 36 5.73 -32.77 38.74
CA LEU A 36 6.11 -34.07 38.21
C LEU A 36 6.45 -34.99 39.38
N SER A 37 5.42 -35.61 39.91
CA SER A 37 5.55 -36.79 40.79
C SER A 37 4.29 -37.62 40.60
N SER A 38 4.42 -38.73 39.88
CA SER A 38 3.72 -40.00 40.09
C SER A 38 3.59 -40.76 38.77
N VAL A 39 4.58 -41.61 38.48
CA VAL A 39 4.39 -42.80 37.65
C VAL A 39 5.01 -43.97 38.42
N PRO A 40 4.27 -45.07 38.69
CA PRO A 40 4.74 -46.19 39.51
C PRO A 40 5.72 -47.08 38.74
N ARG A 41 6.79 -47.45 39.46
CA ARG A 41 7.72 -48.51 39.08
C ARG A 41 7.04 -49.87 39.34
N SER A 42 6.88 -50.67 38.31
CA SER A 42 6.87 -52.14 38.47
C SER A 42 7.01 -52.79 37.08
N ALA A 43 8.13 -53.39 36.83
CA ALA A 43 8.32 -54.72 36.32
C ALA A 43 9.81 -54.94 36.00
N LEU A 44 10.49 -55.47 36.94
CA LEU A 44 11.84 -56.07 36.86
C LEU A 44 11.67 -57.49 36.43
N THR A 45 12.70 -58.06 35.78
CA THR A 45 13.03 -59.42 35.49
C THR A 45 12.65 -59.96 34.13
N THR A 46 13.63 -60.09 33.25
CA THR A 46 14.19 -61.41 32.88
C THR A 46 15.52 -61.21 32.12
N LEU A 47 16.61 -61.63 32.76
CA LEU A 47 17.91 -61.91 32.14
C LEU A 47 17.80 -63.18 31.29
N THR A 48 18.20 -63.12 30.04
CA THR A 48 18.65 -64.29 29.28
C THR A 48 19.94 -63.87 28.53
N THR A 49 21.01 -64.56 29.00
CA THR A 49 22.35 -64.55 28.42
C THR A 49 22.32 -65.11 27.01
N MET A 50 22.74 -64.40 26.02
CA MET A 50 23.18 -64.91 24.72
C MET A 50 24.56 -64.46 24.37
N LYS A 51 25.42 -65.43 24.03
CA LYS A 51 26.84 -65.32 23.68
C LYS A 51 27.09 -64.34 22.53
N ALA A 52 28.07 -63.44 22.72
CA ALA A 52 28.61 -62.53 21.70
C ALA A 52 29.35 -63.35 20.63
N THR A 53 28.79 -63.34 19.41
CA THR A 53 29.56 -63.62 18.18
C THR A 53 29.92 -62.33 17.54
N ARG A 54 31.19 -61.96 17.56
CA ARG A 54 31.72 -60.77 16.86
C ARG A 54 31.67 -61.06 15.37
N VAL A 55 30.69 -60.51 14.66
CA VAL A 55 30.73 -60.31 13.20
C VAL A 55 31.24 -58.91 12.96
N VAL A 56 32.46 -58.79 12.49
CA VAL A 56 33.04 -57.56 11.97
C VAL A 56 32.40 -57.34 10.61
N VAL A 57 31.29 -56.58 10.54
CA VAL A 57 30.77 -56.04 9.29
C VAL A 57 31.49 -54.70 9.05
N GLY A 58 32.46 -54.68 8.12
CA GLY A 58 33.03 -53.48 7.60
C GLY A 58 31.97 -52.68 6.85
N ALA A 59 31.41 -51.69 7.52
CA ALA A 59 30.53 -50.67 6.87
C ALA A 59 31.42 -49.80 6.02
N ALA A 60 31.52 -50.06 4.73
CA ALA A 60 31.95 -49.10 3.75
C ALA A 60 30.90 -47.96 3.76
N MET A 61 31.19 -46.86 4.45
CA MET A 61 30.47 -45.61 4.28
C MET A 61 30.83 -45.07 2.87
N THR A 62 30.02 -45.43 1.89
CA THR A 62 29.92 -44.64 0.67
C THR A 62 29.32 -43.30 1.08
N ALA A 63 30.16 -42.26 1.18
CA ALA A 63 29.70 -40.90 1.22
C ALA A 63 28.96 -40.63 -0.10
N MET A 64 27.64 -40.72 -0.06
CA MET A 64 26.81 -40.15 -1.10
C MET A 64 27.01 -38.62 -0.97
N ALA A 65 27.91 -38.07 -1.80
CA ALA A 65 27.92 -36.66 -2.10
C ALA A 65 26.54 -36.39 -2.75
N SER A 66 25.59 -35.91 -1.99
CA SER A 66 24.39 -35.33 -2.53
C SER A 66 24.86 -34.12 -3.29
N THR A 67 24.87 -34.21 -4.60
CA THR A 67 24.97 -33.03 -5.48
C THR A 67 23.77 -32.17 -5.12
N ALA A 68 24.00 -31.06 -4.44
CA ALA A 68 22.98 -30.04 -4.25
C ALA A 68 22.57 -29.57 -5.65
N GLU A 69 21.42 -29.99 -6.10
CA GLU A 69 20.84 -29.44 -7.33
C GLU A 69 20.64 -27.95 -7.12
N ALA A 70 21.04 -27.16 -8.13
CA ALA A 70 20.88 -25.71 -8.14
C ALA A 70 19.38 -25.37 -7.94
N ALA A 71 19.04 -24.79 -6.79
CA ALA A 71 17.68 -24.44 -6.45
C ALA A 71 17.38 -23.03 -6.98
N LEU A 72 16.74 -22.93 -8.17
CA LEU A 72 16.25 -21.65 -8.66
C LEU A 72 15.05 -21.19 -7.85
N ALA A 73 15.04 -19.92 -7.45
CA ALA A 73 13.85 -19.26 -6.94
C ALA A 73 12.85 -19.02 -8.07
N SER A 74 11.58 -19.24 -7.87
CA SER A 74 10.57 -18.96 -8.91
C SER A 74 9.25 -18.46 -8.35
N THR A 75 8.58 -17.61 -9.11
CA THR A 75 7.19 -17.19 -8.85
C THR A 75 6.48 -16.85 -10.12
N CYS A 76 5.16 -17.00 -10.14
CA CYS A 76 4.31 -16.59 -11.25
C CYS A 76 3.18 -15.69 -10.74
N VAL A 77 2.80 -14.73 -11.55
CA VAL A 77 1.68 -13.78 -11.34
C VAL A 77 0.73 -13.82 -12.53
N SER A 78 -0.34 -13.02 -12.53
CA SER A 78 -1.30 -12.96 -13.64
C SER A 78 -1.84 -14.34 -14.03
N SER A 79 -2.47 -15.05 -13.07
CA SER A 79 -3.00 -16.40 -13.28
C SER A 79 -1.94 -17.39 -13.80
N ASN A 80 -0.73 -17.31 -13.29
CA ASN A 80 0.44 -18.14 -13.65
C ASN A 80 0.92 -17.97 -15.10
N GLN A 81 0.65 -16.83 -15.73
CA GLN A 81 1.09 -16.56 -17.09
C GLN A 81 2.39 -15.74 -17.17
N VAL A 82 2.63 -14.85 -16.19
CA VAL A 82 3.85 -14.06 -16.11
C VAL A 82 4.72 -14.65 -15.01
N CYS A 83 5.84 -15.24 -15.37
CA CYS A 83 6.70 -15.99 -14.47
C CYS A 83 8.10 -15.39 -14.39
N PHE A 84 8.70 -15.51 -13.22
CA PHE A 84 10.04 -15.05 -12.91
C PHE A 84 10.83 -16.15 -12.21
N GLN A 85 12.13 -16.22 -12.51
CA GLN A 85 13.05 -17.13 -11.83
C GLN A 85 14.34 -16.37 -11.48
N TRP A 86 15.03 -16.78 -10.40
CA TRP A 86 16.29 -16.22 -9.96
C TRP A 86 17.30 -17.32 -9.66
N GLY A 87 18.58 -17.01 -9.93
CA GLY A 87 19.72 -17.81 -9.55
C GLY A 87 20.88 -16.91 -9.13
N THR A 88 21.53 -17.21 -8.01
CA THR A 88 22.66 -16.45 -7.48
C THR A 88 23.85 -17.36 -7.28
N PRO A 89 25.02 -17.10 -7.91
CA PRO A 89 26.23 -17.91 -7.70
C PRO A 89 26.64 -17.98 -6.23
N GLU A 90 27.06 -19.16 -5.76
CA GLU A 90 27.55 -19.35 -4.39
C GLU A 90 28.66 -18.35 -4.02
N ALA A 91 29.54 -18.05 -4.98
CA ALA A 91 30.60 -17.06 -4.79
C ALA A 91 30.03 -15.66 -4.51
N ALA A 92 28.95 -15.25 -5.20
CA ALA A 92 28.27 -13.97 -4.98
C ALA A 92 27.55 -13.93 -3.62
N ILE A 93 26.92 -15.04 -3.22
CA ILE A 93 26.29 -15.17 -1.89
C ILE A 93 27.34 -15.03 -0.78
N THR A 94 28.50 -15.69 -0.94
CA THR A 94 29.58 -15.69 0.05
C THR A 94 30.24 -14.32 0.20
N SER A 95 30.45 -13.62 -0.92
CA SER A 95 31.07 -12.28 -0.93
C SER A 95 30.10 -11.14 -0.63
N GLY A 96 28.78 -11.40 -0.73
CA GLY A 96 27.75 -10.38 -0.63
C GLY A 96 27.65 -9.46 -1.87
N SER A 97 28.38 -9.79 -2.94
CA SER A 97 28.39 -9.04 -4.21
C SER A 97 28.72 -9.97 -5.37
N GLY A 98 28.25 -9.65 -6.58
CA GLY A 98 28.52 -10.46 -7.76
C GLY A 98 27.35 -10.51 -8.72
N ASN A 99 27.34 -11.51 -9.59
CA ASN A 99 26.30 -11.70 -10.58
C ASN A 99 24.99 -12.19 -9.96
N VAL A 100 23.88 -11.66 -10.46
CA VAL A 100 22.53 -12.18 -10.22
C VAL A 100 21.93 -12.51 -11.56
N TYR A 101 21.42 -13.73 -11.68
CA TYR A 101 20.71 -14.21 -12.86
C TYR A 101 19.22 -14.20 -12.61
N PHE A 102 18.44 -13.71 -13.57
CA PHE A 102 16.98 -13.81 -13.51
C PHE A 102 16.37 -14.01 -14.89
N GLN A 103 15.31 -14.80 -14.93
CA GLN A 103 14.54 -15.04 -16.13
C GLN A 103 13.16 -14.41 -16.01
N LEU A 104 12.69 -13.77 -17.07
CA LEU A 104 11.32 -13.28 -17.21
C LEU A 104 10.65 -14.04 -18.36
N ARG A 105 9.43 -14.54 -18.15
CA ARG A 105 8.66 -15.26 -19.15
C ARG A 105 7.19 -14.86 -19.12
N ALA A 106 6.62 -14.56 -20.29
CA ALA A 106 5.19 -14.34 -20.48
C ALA A 106 4.75 -14.68 -21.90
N PRO A 107 3.47 -15.05 -22.15
CA PRO A 107 2.95 -15.26 -23.49
C PRO A 107 3.05 -14.00 -24.38
N THR A 108 3.13 -14.20 -25.68
CA THR A 108 3.14 -13.11 -26.68
C THR A 108 1.81 -12.34 -26.76
N THR A 109 0.79 -12.75 -26.03
CA THR A 109 -0.47 -12.01 -25.83
C THR A 109 -0.33 -10.81 -24.88
N TYR A 110 0.85 -10.65 -24.25
CA TYR A 110 1.20 -9.46 -23.48
C TYR A 110 1.93 -8.46 -24.37
N SER A 111 1.52 -7.19 -24.28
CA SER A 111 2.20 -6.10 -24.96
C SER A 111 3.62 -5.91 -24.41
N TRP A 112 3.73 -5.95 -23.09
CA TRP A 112 4.98 -5.95 -22.36
C TRP A 112 4.77 -6.49 -20.94
N PHE A 113 5.84 -6.90 -20.29
CA PHE A 113 5.87 -7.25 -18.88
C PHE A 113 7.22 -6.86 -18.29
N ALA A 114 7.27 -6.71 -16.95
CA ALA A 114 8.44 -6.16 -16.29
C ALA A 114 8.66 -6.75 -14.89
N LEU A 115 9.92 -6.76 -14.52
CA LEU A 115 10.42 -7.03 -13.17
C LEU A 115 11.23 -5.81 -12.72
N GLY A 116 11.10 -5.41 -11.45
CA GLY A 116 11.89 -4.30 -10.91
C GLY A 116 12.38 -4.58 -9.50
N SER A 117 13.57 -4.07 -9.16
CA SER A 117 14.11 -4.12 -7.80
C SER A 117 13.40 -3.12 -6.89
N GLY A 118 13.17 -3.48 -5.63
CA GLY A 118 12.56 -2.59 -4.64
C GLY A 118 11.08 -2.85 -4.34
N SER A 119 10.46 -1.98 -3.56
CA SER A 119 9.09 -2.13 -3.05
C SER A 119 8.06 -1.20 -3.69
N ALA A 120 8.47 -0.33 -4.61
CA ALA A 120 7.62 0.61 -5.34
C ALA A 120 8.27 0.99 -6.67
N MET A 121 7.52 1.59 -7.59
CA MET A 121 8.09 2.08 -8.84
C MET A 121 9.15 3.16 -8.61
N GLN A 122 8.95 4.03 -7.63
CA GLN A 122 9.91 5.10 -7.34
C GLN A 122 11.25 4.54 -6.85
N GLY A 123 12.32 4.89 -7.55
CA GLY A 123 13.67 4.45 -7.23
C GLY A 123 13.97 3.01 -7.64
N ALA A 124 13.03 2.30 -8.28
CA ALA A 124 13.25 0.95 -8.77
C ALA A 124 14.08 0.94 -10.05
N SER A 125 14.99 -0.03 -10.16
CA SER A 125 15.56 -0.45 -11.44
C SER A 125 14.60 -1.44 -12.08
N ILE A 126 14.04 -1.09 -13.24
CA ILE A 126 12.96 -1.84 -13.89
C ILE A 126 13.47 -2.44 -15.21
N PHE A 127 13.27 -3.72 -15.39
CA PHE A 127 13.61 -4.52 -16.56
C PHE A 127 12.33 -4.84 -17.33
N VAL A 128 12.06 -4.08 -18.39
CA VAL A 128 10.87 -4.25 -19.24
C VAL A 128 11.19 -5.14 -20.43
N ILE A 129 10.34 -6.13 -20.69
CA ILE A 129 10.48 -7.07 -21.79
C ILE A 129 9.28 -6.92 -22.73
N TYR A 130 9.55 -6.88 -24.01
CA TYR A 130 8.56 -6.92 -25.09
C TYR A 130 9.13 -7.55 -26.35
N SER A 131 8.28 -7.99 -27.28
CA SER A 131 8.69 -8.51 -28.59
C SER A 131 9.43 -7.42 -29.37
N ASN A 132 10.53 -7.80 -30.05
CA ASN A 132 11.24 -6.89 -30.94
C ASN A 132 10.64 -6.89 -32.39
N GLY A 133 9.75 -7.80 -32.72
CA GLY A 133 9.17 -7.98 -34.05
C GLY A 133 9.87 -9.06 -34.92
N ASP A 134 11.11 -9.47 -34.56
CA ASP A 134 11.95 -10.40 -35.30
C ASP A 134 12.15 -11.73 -34.55
N ASN A 135 11.08 -12.26 -34.00
CA ASN A 135 11.08 -13.50 -33.21
C ASN A 135 12.04 -13.48 -32.01
N ASN A 136 12.39 -12.29 -31.52
CA ASN A 136 13.24 -12.08 -30.39
C ASN A 136 12.59 -11.07 -29.40
N VAL A 137 13.24 -10.78 -28.29
CA VAL A 137 12.77 -9.84 -27.27
C VAL A 137 13.71 -8.65 -27.12
N THR A 138 13.16 -7.52 -26.75
CA THR A 138 13.89 -6.33 -26.34
C THR A 138 13.87 -6.24 -24.84
N LEU A 139 15.08 -6.11 -24.24
CA LEU A 139 15.28 -5.76 -22.84
C LEU A 139 15.46 -4.23 -22.73
N SER A 140 14.54 -3.59 -22.05
CA SER A 140 14.58 -2.15 -21.78
C SER A 140 14.81 -1.91 -20.29
N THR A 141 16.00 -1.43 -19.93
CA THR A 141 16.31 -1.04 -18.56
C THR A 141 15.81 0.37 -18.28
N ARG A 142 15.08 0.55 -17.18
CA ARG A 142 14.42 1.81 -16.88
C ARG A 142 14.59 2.19 -15.40
N SER A 143 14.56 3.48 -15.13
CA SER A 143 14.52 4.02 -13.77
C SER A 143 13.09 4.44 -13.40
N GLY A 144 12.58 3.92 -12.30
CA GLY A 144 11.26 4.24 -11.79
C GLY A 144 11.20 5.63 -11.17
N GLN A 145 10.26 6.46 -11.65
CA GLN A 145 10.08 7.87 -11.22
C GLN A 145 8.75 8.11 -10.50
N GLY A 146 8.30 7.15 -9.69
CA GLY A 146 6.98 7.16 -9.09
C GLY A 146 5.92 6.61 -10.04
N ASN A 147 4.68 7.12 -9.96
CA ASN A 147 3.55 6.64 -10.80
C ASN A 147 3.54 7.28 -12.19
N PHE A 148 4.69 7.48 -12.77
CA PHE A 148 4.87 7.97 -14.14
C PHE A 148 5.52 6.88 -14.99
N MET A 149 5.49 7.05 -16.30
CA MET A 149 6.22 6.15 -17.20
C MET A 149 7.71 6.12 -16.80
N PRO A 150 8.27 4.93 -16.50
CA PRO A 150 9.67 4.85 -16.09
C PRO A 150 10.59 5.24 -17.25
N ALA A 151 11.57 6.10 -16.94
CA ALA A 151 12.50 6.61 -17.95
C ALA A 151 13.50 5.53 -18.37
N PHE A 152 13.75 5.42 -19.66
CA PHE A 152 14.83 4.58 -20.18
C PHE A 152 16.17 5.03 -19.62
N THR A 153 16.94 4.08 -19.10
CA THR A 153 18.28 4.31 -18.56
C THR A 153 19.17 3.16 -19.00
N ALA A 154 20.11 3.44 -19.89
CA ALA A 154 21.04 2.42 -20.39
C ALA A 154 21.91 1.89 -19.23
N ARG A 155 22.04 0.57 -19.13
CA ARG A 155 22.86 -0.13 -18.12
C ARG A 155 23.82 -1.08 -18.80
N SER A 156 25.11 -0.87 -18.60
CA SER A 156 26.17 -1.72 -19.12
C SER A 156 26.45 -2.96 -18.27
N ASP A 157 25.93 -2.97 -17.05
CA ASP A 157 25.99 -4.08 -16.10
C ASP A 157 24.86 -5.10 -16.26
N VAL A 158 23.93 -4.86 -17.19
CA VAL A 158 22.77 -5.74 -17.47
C VAL A 158 22.83 -6.23 -18.93
N GLU A 159 22.81 -7.53 -19.09
CA GLU A 159 22.83 -8.13 -20.44
C GLU A 159 21.78 -9.21 -20.63
N LEU A 160 21.33 -9.36 -21.87
CA LEU A 160 20.44 -10.43 -22.31
C LEU A 160 21.27 -11.64 -22.74
N LEU A 161 21.00 -12.80 -22.13
CA LEU A 161 21.78 -14.02 -22.34
C LEU A 161 21.17 -14.93 -23.41
N GLU A 162 21.96 -15.92 -23.83
CA GLU A 162 21.53 -17.01 -24.71
C GLU A 162 20.25 -17.70 -24.21
N GLY A 163 19.40 -18.16 -25.13
CA GLY A 163 18.10 -18.74 -24.83
C GLY A 163 16.98 -17.71 -24.62
N SER A 164 17.30 -16.42 -24.79
CA SER A 164 16.29 -15.36 -24.85
C SER A 164 15.67 -15.27 -26.24
N GLY A 165 14.39 -14.87 -26.31
CA GLY A 165 13.65 -14.76 -27.59
C GLY A 165 12.19 -15.14 -27.44
N ILE A 166 11.56 -15.46 -28.57
CA ILE A 166 10.21 -16.04 -28.61
C ILE A 166 10.35 -17.55 -28.64
N VAL A 167 9.99 -18.23 -27.58
CA VAL A 167 10.09 -19.67 -27.39
C VAL A 167 8.70 -20.22 -27.07
N ASP A 168 8.18 -21.13 -27.91
CA ASP A 168 6.87 -21.77 -27.73
C ASP A 168 5.74 -20.77 -27.46
N GLY A 169 5.70 -19.67 -28.23
CA GLY A 169 4.68 -18.62 -28.08
C GLY A 169 4.85 -17.74 -26.84
N ASN A 170 5.98 -17.86 -26.11
CA ASN A 170 6.31 -17.01 -24.96
C ASN A 170 7.51 -16.12 -25.26
N MET A 171 7.46 -14.90 -24.78
CA MET A 171 8.62 -14.03 -24.65
C MET A 171 9.44 -14.52 -23.46
N VAL A 172 10.69 -14.86 -23.69
CA VAL A 172 11.66 -15.32 -22.67
C VAL A 172 12.85 -14.39 -22.69
N ALA A 173 13.22 -13.88 -21.52
CA ALA A 173 14.41 -13.06 -21.33
C ALA A 173 15.25 -13.65 -20.19
N ASN A 174 16.41 -14.19 -20.50
CA ASN A 174 17.44 -14.62 -19.57
C ASN A 174 18.38 -13.44 -19.36
N VAL A 175 18.49 -12.95 -18.16
CA VAL A 175 19.20 -11.72 -17.86
C VAL A 175 20.29 -11.99 -16.83
N ARG A 176 21.47 -11.44 -17.07
CA ARG A 176 22.56 -11.31 -16.09
C ARG A 176 22.67 -9.86 -15.65
N CYS A 177 22.72 -9.66 -14.34
CA CYS A 177 23.04 -8.39 -13.71
C CYS A 177 24.41 -8.52 -13.05
N ASN A 178 25.41 -7.85 -13.60
CA ASN A 178 26.79 -7.97 -13.15
C ASN A 178 27.11 -6.96 -12.04
N GLY A 179 27.14 -7.43 -10.80
CA GLY A 179 27.48 -6.59 -9.64
C GLY A 179 26.43 -5.50 -9.35
N CYS A 180 25.17 -5.75 -9.66
CA CYS A 180 24.08 -4.79 -9.47
C CYS A 180 23.89 -4.42 -7.98
N SER A 181 24.32 -3.23 -7.61
CA SER A 181 24.24 -2.71 -6.23
C SER A 181 22.83 -2.40 -5.75
N ASP A 182 21.89 -2.36 -6.67
CA ASP A 182 20.44 -2.14 -6.41
C ASP A 182 19.69 -3.44 -6.07
N ILE A 183 20.37 -4.59 -6.07
CA ILE A 183 19.84 -5.90 -5.70
C ILE A 183 20.56 -6.40 -4.45
N ASP A 184 19.84 -6.49 -3.35
CA ASP A 184 20.39 -7.01 -2.09
C ASP A 184 20.48 -8.55 -2.13
N ILE A 185 21.71 -9.06 -2.16
CA ILE A 185 22.00 -10.50 -2.15
C ILE A 185 22.10 -11.03 -0.71
N SER A 186 22.36 -10.16 0.27
CA SER A 186 22.64 -10.55 1.66
C SER A 186 21.40 -10.90 2.46
N SER A 187 20.24 -10.47 1.99
CA SER A 187 18.95 -10.64 2.68
C SER A 187 17.80 -10.98 1.72
N SER A 188 16.57 -10.90 2.20
CA SER A 188 15.39 -11.02 1.35
C SER A 188 15.21 -9.75 0.52
N SER A 189 15.47 -9.83 -0.79
CA SER A 189 15.27 -8.76 -1.75
C SER A 189 13.79 -8.55 -2.05
N ARG A 190 13.37 -7.28 -2.09
CA ARG A 190 12.03 -6.90 -2.52
C ARG A 190 11.99 -6.63 -4.02
N TRP A 191 10.94 -7.12 -4.65
CA TRP A 191 10.72 -7.02 -6.07
C TRP A 191 9.31 -6.54 -6.40
N ILE A 192 9.19 -5.81 -7.48
CA ILE A 192 7.93 -5.42 -8.10
C ILE A 192 7.82 -6.04 -9.48
N SER A 193 6.61 -6.31 -9.92
CA SER A 193 6.33 -6.72 -11.29
C SER A 193 5.11 -6.01 -11.84
N ALA A 194 5.07 -5.84 -13.14
CA ALA A 194 3.93 -5.27 -13.85
C ALA A 194 3.79 -5.90 -15.23
N TRP A 195 2.57 -5.85 -15.80
CA TRP A 195 2.28 -6.37 -17.12
C TRP A 195 1.15 -5.63 -17.81
N LYS A 196 1.21 -5.60 -19.13
CA LYS A 196 0.19 -5.06 -20.02
C LYS A 196 -0.25 -6.13 -20.99
N MET A 197 -1.54 -6.48 -20.99
CA MET A 197 -2.12 -7.36 -21.99
C MET A 197 -2.37 -6.60 -23.30
N GLY A 198 -2.36 -7.29 -24.40
CA GLY A 198 -2.64 -6.73 -25.72
C GLY A 198 -1.61 -7.09 -26.78
N SER A 199 -1.71 -6.45 -27.93
CA SER A 199 -0.78 -6.69 -29.03
C SER A 199 0.66 -6.40 -28.64
N PRO A 200 1.62 -7.25 -29.04
CA PRO A 200 3.04 -7.03 -28.82
C PRO A 200 3.51 -5.67 -29.35
N LEU A 201 4.44 -5.02 -28.65
CA LEU A 201 5.00 -3.73 -29.09
C LEU A 201 5.81 -3.83 -30.37
N ASN A 202 6.42 -4.99 -30.64
CA ASN A 202 7.22 -5.29 -31.85
C ASN A 202 8.24 -4.18 -32.14
N SER A 203 9.06 -3.85 -31.16
CA SER A 203 10.06 -2.78 -31.26
C SER A 203 11.42 -3.23 -30.75
N ALA A 204 12.46 -3.06 -31.57
CA ALA A 204 13.85 -3.24 -31.16
C ALA A 204 14.44 -2.06 -30.40
N ASN A 205 13.72 -0.94 -30.30
CA ASN A 205 14.17 0.26 -29.60
C ASN A 205 13.91 0.14 -28.09
N PRO A 206 14.93 0.10 -27.22
CA PRO A 206 14.72 -0.04 -25.77
C PRO A 206 14.12 1.19 -25.12
N SER A 207 14.08 2.34 -25.77
CA SER A 207 13.42 3.56 -25.27
C SER A 207 11.97 3.72 -25.71
N THR A 208 11.38 2.72 -26.39
CA THR A 208 9.98 2.77 -26.82
C THR A 208 9.02 3.06 -25.69
N ASP A 209 8.08 3.97 -25.92
CA ASP A 209 7.03 4.30 -24.96
C ASP A 209 6.16 3.07 -24.65
N ILE A 210 5.88 2.87 -23.37
CA ILE A 210 5.00 1.80 -22.89
C ILE A 210 3.74 2.41 -22.26
N MET A 211 2.61 1.76 -22.48
CA MET A 211 1.35 2.16 -21.85
C MET A 211 1.33 1.73 -20.36
N VAL A 212 0.45 2.34 -19.58
CA VAL A 212 0.19 1.93 -18.18
C VAL A 212 -0.18 0.45 -18.13
N HIS A 213 0.36 -0.27 -17.15
CA HIS A 213 0.10 -1.69 -16.90
C HIS A 213 -1.36 -1.97 -16.52
N ASP A 214 -1.85 -3.17 -16.85
CA ASP A 214 -3.17 -3.65 -16.43
C ASP A 214 -3.13 -4.30 -15.05
N GLY A 215 -1.99 -4.86 -14.68
CA GLY A 215 -1.76 -5.48 -13.39
C GLY A 215 -0.33 -5.31 -12.89
N HIS A 216 -0.18 -5.44 -11.59
CA HIS A 216 1.12 -5.39 -10.93
C HIS A 216 1.12 -6.30 -9.70
N SER A 217 2.30 -6.68 -9.23
CA SER A 217 2.47 -7.45 -8.01
C SER A 217 3.76 -7.04 -7.29
N GLN A 218 3.81 -7.36 -6.00
CA GLN A 218 4.99 -7.17 -5.16
C GLN A 218 5.29 -8.46 -4.42
N PHE A 219 6.56 -8.80 -4.28
CA PHE A 219 7.00 -10.00 -3.58
C PHE A 219 8.43 -9.83 -3.06
N SER A 220 8.83 -10.73 -2.18
CA SER A 220 10.19 -10.81 -1.67
C SER A 220 10.81 -12.15 -2.04
N VAL A 221 12.06 -12.12 -2.44
CA VAL A 221 12.84 -13.30 -2.84
C VAL A 221 14.08 -13.40 -1.99
N ASN A 222 14.30 -14.54 -1.36
CA ASN A 222 15.57 -14.83 -0.67
C ASN A 222 16.57 -15.36 -1.70
N LEU A 223 17.44 -14.46 -2.18
CA LEU A 223 18.44 -14.79 -3.19
C LEU A 223 19.54 -15.73 -2.69
N GLN A 224 19.76 -15.81 -1.36
CA GLN A 224 20.69 -16.80 -0.78
C GLN A 224 20.19 -18.25 -0.93
N GLN A 225 18.87 -18.43 -0.99
CA GLN A 225 18.26 -19.76 -1.20
C GLN A 225 18.17 -20.12 -2.69
N ALA A 226 18.39 -19.15 -3.59
CA ALA A 226 18.45 -19.35 -5.04
C ALA A 226 19.90 -19.63 -5.51
N SER A 227 20.62 -20.48 -4.76
CA SER A 227 22.03 -20.76 -5.00
C SER A 227 22.24 -21.59 -6.26
N ILE A 228 23.19 -21.16 -7.11
CA ILE A 228 23.70 -21.94 -8.26
C ILE A 228 25.20 -22.18 -8.08
N SER A 229 25.65 -23.39 -8.43
CA SER A 229 27.03 -23.83 -8.21
C SER A 229 28.05 -23.17 -9.13
N SER A 230 27.61 -22.62 -10.27
CA SER A 230 28.50 -21.98 -11.27
C SER A 230 27.99 -20.59 -11.63
N ASP A 231 28.92 -19.70 -11.93
CA ASP A 231 28.62 -18.35 -12.42
C ASP A 231 28.39 -18.38 -13.95
N SER A 232 27.28 -19.02 -14.34
CA SER A 232 26.87 -19.20 -15.72
C SER A 232 25.35 -19.15 -15.83
N ASN A 233 24.81 -19.00 -17.07
CA ASN A 233 23.37 -18.95 -17.32
C ASN A 233 22.68 -20.25 -16.83
N PRO A 234 21.88 -20.22 -15.77
CA PRO A 234 21.27 -21.43 -15.20
C PRO A 234 20.01 -21.87 -15.93
N PHE A 235 19.52 -21.08 -16.90
CA PHE A 235 18.23 -21.31 -17.53
C PHE A 235 18.32 -22.18 -18.80
N LEU A 236 19.53 -22.46 -19.31
CA LEU A 236 19.74 -23.28 -20.51
C LEU A 236 19.47 -24.77 -20.25
N SER A 237 19.78 -25.26 -19.05
CA SER A 237 19.64 -26.67 -18.70
C SER A 237 18.19 -27.11 -18.44
N THR A 238 17.27 -26.18 -18.25
CA THR A 238 15.83 -26.48 -18.05
C THR A 238 15.06 -26.72 -19.35
N SER A 239 15.67 -26.42 -20.51
CA SER A 239 15.04 -26.61 -21.82
C SER A 239 15.04 -28.07 -22.32
N SER A 240 15.81 -28.99 -21.72
CA SER A 240 15.93 -30.38 -22.22
C SER A 240 14.95 -31.38 -21.60
N ASN A 241 14.17 -31.04 -20.60
CA ASN A 241 13.09 -31.85 -20.09
C ASN A 241 11.75 -31.14 -20.36
N GLY A 242 11.18 -31.39 -21.53
CA GLY A 242 9.83 -31.05 -21.91
C GLY A 242 8.78 -31.74 -21.02
N GLY A 243 8.72 -31.33 -19.77
CA GLY A 243 7.67 -31.69 -18.82
C GLY A 243 6.73 -30.52 -18.67
N THR A 244 5.56 -30.61 -19.26
CA THR A 244 4.38 -29.80 -18.97
C THR A 244 4.10 -29.87 -17.48
N SER A 245 4.67 -28.99 -16.68
CA SER A 245 4.32 -28.87 -15.25
C SER A 245 2.99 -28.14 -15.14
N SER A 246 1.90 -28.86 -15.39
CA SER A 246 0.60 -28.48 -14.85
C SER A 246 0.70 -28.48 -13.33
N GLY A 247 0.52 -27.30 -12.76
CA GLY A 247 0.04 -27.04 -11.40
C GLY A 247 0.54 -28.00 -10.29
N SER A 248 1.81 -27.87 -9.89
CA SER A 248 2.21 -28.29 -8.57
C SER A 248 3.07 -27.19 -7.98
N ASN A 249 2.62 -26.67 -6.82
CA ASN A 249 3.35 -25.71 -5.99
C ASN A 249 4.59 -26.40 -5.36
N ASN A 250 5.56 -26.80 -6.17
CA ASN A 250 6.87 -27.20 -5.68
C ASN A 250 7.74 -25.96 -5.55
N THR A 251 7.48 -25.23 -4.48
CA THR A 251 8.34 -24.16 -3.98
C THR A 251 9.55 -24.82 -3.33
N SER A 252 10.55 -25.22 -4.11
CA SER A 252 11.86 -25.56 -3.56
C SER A 252 12.50 -24.31 -3.00
N GLY A 253 12.45 -24.14 -1.69
CA GLY A 253 13.34 -23.24 -0.95
C GLY A 253 13.07 -21.74 -0.99
N VAL A 254 12.04 -21.24 -1.68
CA VAL A 254 11.74 -19.80 -1.71
C VAL A 254 10.35 -19.53 -1.17
N VAL A 255 10.29 -18.89 -0.03
CA VAL A 255 9.04 -18.30 0.49
C VAL A 255 8.81 -16.99 -0.25
N VAL A 256 8.03 -17.04 -1.33
CA VAL A 256 7.47 -15.83 -1.92
C VAL A 256 6.41 -15.32 -0.94
N GLN A 257 6.78 -14.43 -0.05
CA GLN A 257 5.81 -13.69 0.76
C GLN A 257 5.14 -12.66 -0.13
N GLN A 258 3.96 -12.99 -0.63
CA GLN A 258 3.06 -12.02 -1.22
C GLN A 258 2.46 -11.19 -0.08
N GLY A 259 3.25 -10.28 0.47
CA GLY A 259 2.82 -9.36 1.51
C GLY A 259 2.42 -8.03 0.88
N SER A 260 1.29 -7.48 1.31
CA SER A 260 0.99 -6.07 1.02
C SER A 260 2.13 -5.21 1.56
N SER A 261 2.77 -4.41 0.71
CA SER A 261 3.84 -3.52 1.19
C SER A 261 3.28 -2.55 2.23
N PRO A 262 4.08 -2.08 3.20
CA PRO A 262 3.65 -1.05 4.15
C PRO A 262 3.04 0.17 3.46
N ASN A 263 3.51 0.49 2.27
CA ASN A 263 2.98 1.61 1.46
C ASN A 263 1.58 1.32 0.90
N GLN A 264 1.29 0.07 0.49
CA GLN A 264 -0.06 -0.34 0.08
C GLN A 264 -1.05 -0.30 1.25
N ILE A 265 -0.63 -0.76 2.43
CA ILE A 265 -1.48 -0.68 3.63
C ILE A 265 -1.83 0.76 3.95
N LEU A 266 -0.85 1.68 3.93
CA LEU A 266 -1.08 3.11 4.14
C LEU A 266 -1.97 3.71 3.05
N GLN A 267 -1.81 3.32 1.80
CA GLN A 267 -2.64 3.76 0.68
C GLN A 267 -4.11 3.36 0.85
N HIS A 268 -4.36 2.10 1.24
CA HIS A 268 -5.72 1.64 1.54
C HIS A 268 -6.30 2.36 2.77
N ALA A 269 -5.50 2.52 3.84
CA ALA A 269 -5.93 3.25 5.03
C ALA A 269 -6.30 4.69 4.70
N HIS A 270 -5.49 5.40 3.89
CA HIS A 270 -5.82 6.74 3.39
C HIS A 270 -7.15 6.75 2.66
N GLY A 271 -7.34 5.85 1.68
CA GLY A 271 -8.56 5.77 0.88
C GLY A 271 -9.81 5.53 1.73
N VAL A 272 -9.74 4.58 2.67
CA VAL A 272 -10.86 4.26 3.58
C VAL A 272 -11.19 5.43 4.50
N VAL A 273 -10.18 6.02 5.18
CA VAL A 273 -10.41 7.15 6.10
C VAL A 273 -11.02 8.34 5.37
N MET A 274 -10.46 8.73 4.21
CA MET A 274 -10.95 9.87 3.45
C MET A 274 -12.34 9.61 2.87
N ALA A 275 -12.64 8.39 2.39
CA ALA A 275 -13.97 8.02 1.93
C ALA A 275 -15.01 8.11 3.07
N VAL A 276 -14.72 7.56 4.24
CA VAL A 276 -15.59 7.66 5.43
C VAL A 276 -15.84 9.11 5.81
N VAL A 277 -14.80 9.94 5.84
CA VAL A 277 -14.92 11.36 6.22
C VAL A 277 -15.75 12.16 5.22
N PHE A 278 -15.45 12.05 3.91
CA PHE A 278 -16.11 12.90 2.90
C PHE A 278 -17.46 12.37 2.44
N ILE A 279 -17.66 11.04 2.37
CA ILE A 279 -18.95 10.46 1.97
C ILE A 279 -19.94 10.42 3.16
N ALA A 280 -19.49 10.09 4.36
CA ALA A 280 -20.37 9.93 5.52
C ALA A 280 -20.20 11.04 6.56
N GLY A 281 -18.97 11.30 7.00
CA GLY A 281 -18.67 12.20 8.12
C GLY A 281 -19.25 13.61 7.93
N TYR A 282 -18.79 14.32 6.93
CA TYR A 282 -19.26 15.68 6.66
C TYR A 282 -20.73 15.78 6.26
N PRO A 283 -21.30 14.92 5.37
CA PRO A 283 -22.72 14.97 5.03
C PRO A 283 -23.64 14.71 6.23
N ILE A 284 -23.34 13.68 7.05
CA ILE A 284 -24.15 13.39 8.26
C ILE A 284 -24.12 14.60 9.20
N GLY A 285 -22.92 15.11 9.53
CA GLY A 285 -22.78 16.27 10.40
C GLY A 285 -23.52 17.51 9.87
N SER A 286 -23.49 17.74 8.55
CA SER A 286 -24.20 18.85 7.91
C SER A 286 -25.73 18.67 7.96
N SER A 287 -26.24 17.43 7.96
CA SER A 287 -27.67 17.10 8.07
C SER A 287 -28.23 17.29 9.47
N LEU A 288 -27.39 17.25 10.52
CA LEU A 288 -27.84 17.41 11.91
C LEU A 288 -28.49 18.78 12.17
N MET A 289 -28.02 19.86 11.54
CA MET A 289 -28.59 21.18 11.73
C MET A 289 -30.02 21.34 11.14
N PRO A 290 -30.30 20.94 9.89
CA PRO A 290 -31.67 21.02 9.36
C PRO A 290 -32.66 20.06 10.04
N LEU A 291 -32.20 18.87 10.49
CA LEU A 291 -33.07 17.84 11.04
C LEU A 291 -33.32 18.00 12.56
N ILE A 292 -32.26 18.26 13.33
CA ILE A 292 -32.29 18.25 14.81
C ILE A 292 -32.21 19.67 15.40
N GLY A 293 -31.53 20.60 14.71
CA GLY A 293 -31.40 21.98 15.15
C GLY A 293 -30.41 22.20 16.32
N LYS A 294 -29.69 21.17 16.79
CA LYS A 294 -28.74 21.27 17.92
C LYS A 294 -27.33 21.58 17.40
N TRP A 295 -26.90 22.83 17.55
CA TRP A 295 -25.60 23.29 17.06
C TRP A 295 -24.40 22.54 17.68
N MET A 296 -24.47 22.21 18.97
CA MET A 296 -23.39 21.46 19.63
C MET A 296 -23.17 20.08 19.02
N LEU A 297 -24.26 19.37 18.69
CA LEU A 297 -24.16 18.05 18.05
C LEU A 297 -23.54 18.17 16.67
N HIS A 298 -23.94 19.17 15.88
CA HIS A 298 -23.32 19.47 14.60
C HIS A 298 -21.82 19.77 14.74
N ALA A 299 -21.46 20.67 15.67
CA ALA A 299 -20.08 21.08 15.86
C ALA A 299 -19.19 19.94 16.33
N SER A 300 -19.65 19.12 17.30
CA SER A 300 -18.88 17.97 17.79
C SER A 300 -18.66 16.92 16.71
N TRP A 301 -19.69 16.61 15.94
CA TRP A 301 -19.58 15.67 14.83
C TRP A 301 -18.65 16.17 13.73
N GLN A 302 -18.76 17.44 13.33
CA GLN A 302 -17.90 18.04 12.32
C GLN A 302 -16.44 18.10 12.79
N LEU A 303 -16.21 18.31 14.09
CA LEU A 303 -14.86 18.32 14.64
C LEU A 303 -14.23 16.92 14.61
N LEU A 304 -15.01 15.86 14.85
CA LEU A 304 -14.56 14.47 14.70
C LEU A 304 -14.18 14.18 13.24
N ALA A 305 -15.03 14.56 12.29
CA ALA A 305 -14.75 14.44 10.86
C ALA A 305 -13.51 15.24 10.44
N PHE A 306 -13.33 16.43 11.00
CA PHE A 306 -12.17 17.29 10.76
C PHE A 306 -10.86 16.64 11.20
N PHE A 307 -10.79 16.06 12.40
CA PHE A 307 -9.60 15.32 12.84
C PHE A 307 -9.37 14.06 12.00
N GLY A 308 -10.43 13.36 11.61
CA GLY A 308 -10.33 12.24 10.67
C GLY A 308 -9.73 12.64 9.33
N MET A 309 -10.15 13.78 8.79
CA MET A 309 -9.60 14.36 7.56
C MET A 309 -8.10 14.62 7.68
N TRP A 310 -7.66 15.28 8.75
CA TRP A 310 -6.23 15.59 8.95
C TRP A 310 -5.38 14.33 9.17
N ALA A 311 -5.91 13.33 9.87
CA ALA A 311 -5.25 12.03 9.98
C ALA A 311 -5.12 11.36 8.60
N GLY A 312 -6.22 11.31 7.83
CA GLY A 312 -6.21 10.81 6.46
C GLY A 312 -5.25 11.58 5.55
N PHE A 313 -5.22 12.92 5.65
CA PHE A 313 -4.29 13.75 4.91
C PHE A 313 -2.82 13.43 5.23
N GLY A 314 -2.46 13.28 6.52
CA GLY A 314 -1.12 12.90 6.94
C GLY A 314 -0.66 11.55 6.37
N ILE A 315 -1.56 10.56 6.34
CA ILE A 315 -1.29 9.27 5.69
C ILE A 315 -1.07 9.46 4.19
N GLY A 316 -1.95 10.22 3.51
CA GLY A 316 -1.86 10.51 2.09
C GLY A 316 -0.59 11.28 1.72
N TYR A 317 -0.19 12.24 2.54
CA TYR A 317 1.08 12.95 2.40
C TYR A 317 2.27 11.98 2.43
N THR A 318 2.31 11.08 3.40
CA THR A 318 3.37 10.06 3.52
C THR A 318 3.42 9.15 2.29
N VAL A 319 2.26 8.68 1.80
CA VAL A 319 2.18 7.83 0.60
C VAL A 319 2.63 8.59 -0.64
N SER A 320 2.13 9.80 -0.84
CA SER A 320 2.41 10.60 -2.04
C SER A 320 3.87 11.05 -2.13
N THR A 321 4.51 11.36 -0.99
CA THR A 321 5.95 11.70 -0.96
C THR A 321 6.81 10.48 -1.23
N ARG A 322 6.49 9.32 -0.64
CA ARG A 322 7.20 8.06 -0.93
C ARG A 322 7.08 7.63 -2.39
N ASN A 323 5.95 7.91 -3.04
CA ASN A 323 5.74 7.60 -4.45
C ASN A 323 6.19 8.73 -5.40
N GLY A 324 6.72 9.83 -4.89
CA GLY A 324 7.21 10.97 -5.68
C GLY A 324 6.12 11.75 -6.44
N ILE A 325 4.85 11.59 -6.08
CA ILE A 325 3.69 12.20 -6.77
C ILE A 325 3.09 13.39 -6.02
N PHE A 326 3.62 13.73 -4.85
CA PHE A 326 3.08 14.83 -4.04
C PHE A 326 2.99 16.12 -4.86
N PHE A 327 1.81 16.68 -4.96
CA PHE A 327 1.46 17.89 -5.72
C PHE A 327 1.75 17.80 -7.23
N LYS A 328 1.86 16.60 -7.80
CA LYS A 328 2.12 16.41 -9.25
C LYS A 328 0.87 16.00 -10.04
N ASP A 329 0.02 15.16 -9.47
CA ASP A 329 -1.23 14.71 -10.09
C ASP A 329 -2.46 15.49 -9.59
N ASN A 330 -3.59 15.32 -10.28
CA ASN A 330 -4.80 16.06 -9.97
C ASN A 330 -5.39 15.71 -8.60
N HIS A 331 -5.28 14.46 -8.15
CA HIS A 331 -5.77 14.02 -6.85
C HIS A 331 -5.00 14.71 -5.72
N THR A 332 -3.67 14.70 -5.77
CA THR A 332 -2.85 15.32 -4.72
C THR A 332 -2.97 16.84 -4.71
N LYS A 333 -3.07 17.50 -5.87
CA LYS A 333 -3.30 18.95 -5.97
C LYS A 333 -4.64 19.35 -5.36
N LEU A 334 -5.73 18.71 -5.82
CA LEU A 334 -7.08 19.01 -5.33
C LEU A 334 -7.23 18.65 -3.86
N GLY A 335 -6.65 17.52 -3.43
CA GLY A 335 -6.66 17.07 -2.04
C GLY A 335 -6.02 18.07 -1.08
N VAL A 336 -4.84 18.60 -1.42
CA VAL A 336 -4.16 19.63 -0.62
C VAL A 336 -5.02 20.90 -0.52
N ILE A 337 -5.58 21.37 -1.65
CA ILE A 337 -6.41 22.57 -1.69
C ILE A 337 -7.67 22.38 -0.83
N VAL A 338 -8.39 21.28 -1.00
CA VAL A 338 -9.62 20.99 -0.25
C VAL A 338 -9.34 20.89 1.24
N CYS A 339 -8.31 20.15 1.66
CA CYS A 339 -7.98 19.99 3.08
C CYS A 339 -7.53 21.31 3.72
N ALA A 340 -6.72 22.12 3.01
CA ALA A 340 -6.30 23.43 3.49
C ALA A 340 -7.50 24.37 3.68
N LEU A 341 -8.41 24.44 2.69
CA LEU A 341 -9.60 25.28 2.76
C LEU A 341 -10.62 24.77 3.79
N MET A 342 -10.74 23.44 3.99
CA MET A 342 -11.51 22.86 5.07
C MET A 342 -10.98 23.26 6.46
N GLY A 343 -9.69 23.57 6.57
CA GLY A 343 -9.08 24.13 7.78
C GLY A 343 -9.73 25.44 8.25
N LEU A 344 -10.34 26.21 7.34
CA LEU A 344 -11.05 27.45 7.66
C LEU A 344 -12.47 27.23 8.20
N GLN A 345 -13.07 26.07 7.98
CA GLN A 345 -14.47 25.79 8.33
C GLN A 345 -14.80 25.91 9.84
N PRO A 346 -13.97 25.42 10.77
CA PRO A 346 -14.19 25.62 12.20
C PRO A 346 -14.21 27.10 12.59
N ILE A 347 -13.33 27.90 12.00
CA ILE A 347 -13.26 29.36 12.25
C ILE A 347 -14.54 30.04 11.73
N LEU A 348 -14.94 29.74 10.50
CA LEU A 348 -16.17 30.27 9.90
C LEU A 348 -17.42 29.87 10.67
N GLY A 349 -17.47 28.59 11.16
CA GLY A 349 -18.54 28.10 11.99
C GLY A 349 -18.63 28.81 13.35
N TRP A 350 -17.49 29.09 13.96
CA TRP A 350 -17.43 29.88 15.20
C TRP A 350 -17.87 31.31 14.99
N LEU A 351 -17.39 32.01 13.94
CA LEU A 351 -17.82 33.38 13.58
C LEU A 351 -19.32 33.44 13.29
N HIS A 352 -19.84 32.44 12.54
CA HIS A 352 -21.26 32.31 12.30
C HIS A 352 -22.05 32.18 13.61
N HIS A 353 -21.61 31.32 14.52
CA HIS A 353 -22.28 31.13 15.82
C HIS A 353 -22.27 32.42 16.63
N GLN A 354 -21.16 33.11 16.74
CA GLN A 354 -21.04 34.40 17.45
C GLN A 354 -21.97 35.47 16.88
N GLN A 355 -22.03 35.56 15.54
CA GLN A 355 -22.96 36.49 14.88
C GLN A 355 -24.43 36.13 15.16
N PHE A 356 -24.75 34.84 15.05
CA PHE A 356 -26.14 34.38 15.29
C PHE A 356 -26.60 34.61 16.73
N VAL A 357 -25.76 34.38 17.72
CA VAL A 357 -26.08 34.67 19.13
C VAL A 357 -26.39 36.14 19.36
N LYS A 358 -25.65 37.05 18.69
CA LYS A 358 -25.85 38.51 18.82
C LYS A 358 -27.08 39.03 18.08
N THR A 359 -27.32 38.53 16.86
CA THR A 359 -28.31 39.13 15.94
C THR A 359 -29.61 38.31 15.80
N GLN A 360 -29.62 37.07 16.30
CA GLN A 360 -30.68 36.08 16.13
C GLN A 360 -31.10 35.87 14.66
N SER A 361 -30.22 36.26 13.73
CA SER A 361 -30.45 36.19 12.29
C SER A 361 -29.23 35.63 11.54
N ARG A 362 -29.45 35.16 10.31
CA ARG A 362 -28.40 34.69 9.44
C ARG A 362 -27.68 35.87 8.79
N GLY A 363 -26.43 36.08 9.16
CA GLY A 363 -25.57 37.07 8.53
C GLY A 363 -24.67 36.49 7.43
N ILE A 364 -23.73 37.32 6.96
CA ILE A 364 -22.83 36.98 5.87
C ILE A 364 -21.94 35.74 6.19
N PHE A 365 -21.45 35.62 7.42
CA PHE A 365 -20.65 34.48 7.84
C PHE A 365 -21.44 33.17 7.81
N SER A 366 -22.77 33.23 8.08
CA SER A 366 -23.65 32.05 7.97
C SER A 366 -23.74 31.55 6.53
N HIS A 367 -23.96 32.46 5.59
CA HIS A 367 -24.06 32.11 4.17
C HIS A 367 -22.73 31.56 3.66
N PHE A 368 -21.63 32.22 4.00
CA PHE A 368 -20.29 31.79 3.58
C PHE A 368 -19.94 30.41 4.16
N HIS A 369 -20.08 30.20 5.47
CA HIS A 369 -19.85 28.88 6.10
C HIS A 369 -20.64 27.75 5.42
N ILE A 370 -21.94 27.98 5.18
CA ILE A 370 -22.82 26.94 4.61
C ILE A 370 -22.44 26.61 3.17
N TRP A 371 -22.33 27.62 2.30
CA TRP A 371 -22.11 27.39 0.87
C TRP A 371 -20.68 26.93 0.58
N PHE A 372 -19.71 27.52 1.25
CA PHE A 372 -18.31 27.14 1.14
C PHE A 372 -18.08 25.71 1.63
N GLY A 373 -18.69 25.34 2.78
CA GLY A 373 -18.62 23.98 3.28
C GLY A 373 -19.25 22.95 2.32
N ARG A 374 -20.38 23.28 1.69
CA ARG A 374 -21.01 22.41 0.67
C ARG A 374 -20.12 22.24 -0.56
N ALA A 375 -19.53 23.31 -1.05
CA ALA A 375 -18.63 23.24 -2.20
C ALA A 375 -17.41 22.37 -1.90
N LEU A 376 -16.77 22.55 -0.73
CA LEU A 376 -15.62 21.75 -0.32
C LEU A 376 -15.96 20.27 -0.11
N MET A 377 -17.14 19.98 0.44
CA MET A 377 -17.64 18.59 0.60
C MET A 377 -17.79 17.91 -0.77
N ILE A 378 -18.40 18.58 -1.75
CA ILE A 378 -18.54 18.06 -3.12
C ILE A 378 -17.16 17.83 -3.75
N LEU A 379 -16.27 18.81 -3.64
CA LEU A 379 -14.90 18.68 -4.18
C LEU A 379 -14.12 17.54 -3.52
N GLY A 380 -14.32 17.31 -2.21
CA GLY A 380 -13.72 16.18 -1.51
C GLY A 380 -14.23 14.83 -2.00
N ILE A 381 -15.54 14.70 -2.25
CA ILE A 381 -16.13 13.49 -2.85
C ILE A 381 -15.56 13.26 -4.26
N VAL A 382 -15.51 14.29 -5.10
CA VAL A 382 -14.91 14.20 -6.44
C VAL A 382 -13.44 13.77 -6.34
N ASN A 383 -12.69 14.35 -5.40
CA ASN A 383 -11.29 14.00 -5.19
C ASN A 383 -11.08 12.53 -4.77
N GLY A 384 -12.01 11.95 -4.03
CA GLY A 384 -12.00 10.50 -3.73
C GLY A 384 -12.08 9.64 -5.00
N GLY A 385 -12.94 10.01 -5.97
CA GLY A 385 -13.00 9.39 -7.29
C GLY A 385 -11.69 9.50 -8.07
N LEU A 386 -11.06 10.70 -8.06
CA LEU A 386 -9.74 10.90 -8.66
C LEU A 386 -8.66 10.03 -8.01
N GLY A 387 -8.73 9.81 -6.68
CA GLY A 387 -7.82 8.94 -5.96
C GLY A 387 -7.93 7.47 -6.39
N LEU A 388 -9.16 6.98 -6.60
CA LEU A 388 -9.39 5.63 -7.13
C LEU A 388 -8.82 5.46 -8.55
N GLN A 389 -8.92 6.49 -9.40
CA GLN A 389 -8.33 6.49 -10.74
C GLN A 389 -6.80 6.55 -10.67
N ALA A 390 -6.25 7.44 -9.84
CA ALA A 390 -4.79 7.60 -9.68
C ALA A 390 -4.10 6.32 -9.17
N THR A 391 -4.84 5.45 -8.48
CA THR A 391 -4.35 4.17 -7.96
C THR A 391 -4.74 2.96 -8.83
N ASN A 392 -5.29 3.19 -10.02
CA ASN A 392 -5.76 2.14 -10.95
C ASN A 392 -6.62 1.07 -10.26
N GLN A 393 -7.53 1.50 -9.37
CA GLN A 393 -8.44 0.59 -8.70
C GLN A 393 -9.40 -0.07 -9.71
N SER A 394 -9.80 -1.32 -9.43
CA SER A 394 -10.71 -2.04 -10.32
C SER A 394 -12.03 -1.27 -10.48
N THR A 395 -12.65 -1.41 -11.65
CA THR A 395 -13.95 -0.79 -11.99
C THR A 395 -15.02 -1.06 -10.91
N ARG A 396 -14.95 -2.20 -10.23
CA ARG A 396 -15.88 -2.56 -9.14
C ARG A 396 -15.82 -1.56 -7.98
N PHE A 397 -14.62 -1.14 -7.57
CA PHE A 397 -14.45 -0.15 -6.49
C PHE A 397 -14.91 1.23 -6.92
N ILE A 398 -14.66 1.62 -8.18
CA ILE A 398 -15.12 2.91 -8.72
C ILE A 398 -16.65 2.95 -8.75
N ILE A 399 -17.32 1.87 -9.21
CA ILE A 399 -18.77 1.76 -9.22
C ILE A 399 -19.32 1.81 -7.78
N ALA A 400 -18.77 1.01 -6.86
CA ALA A 400 -19.22 0.99 -5.47
C ALA A 400 -19.10 2.37 -4.80
N TYR A 401 -17.99 3.05 -4.99
CA TYR A 401 -17.77 4.42 -4.50
C TYR A 401 -18.81 5.40 -5.08
N SER A 402 -19.02 5.36 -6.39
CA SER A 402 -19.97 6.26 -7.09
C SER A 402 -21.40 6.03 -6.65
N VAL A 403 -21.84 4.77 -6.49
CA VAL A 403 -23.16 4.43 -5.98
C VAL A 403 -23.34 4.93 -4.55
N LEU A 404 -22.35 4.70 -3.69
CA LEU A 404 -22.39 5.17 -2.30
C LEU A 404 -22.45 6.70 -2.22
N ALA A 405 -21.65 7.40 -3.01
CA ALA A 405 -21.67 8.87 -3.09
C ALA A 405 -23.02 9.40 -3.57
N ALA A 406 -23.64 8.75 -4.57
CA ALA A 406 -24.97 9.12 -5.07
C ALA A 406 -26.05 8.91 -4.00
N VAL A 407 -26.07 7.76 -3.33
CA VAL A 407 -27.05 7.46 -2.26
C VAL A 407 -26.93 8.48 -1.11
N VAL A 408 -25.73 8.76 -0.66
CA VAL A 408 -25.51 9.75 0.42
C VAL A 408 -25.90 11.16 -0.04
N SER A 409 -25.64 11.54 -1.28
CA SER A 409 -26.07 12.82 -1.84
C SER A 409 -27.60 12.96 -1.85
N ILE A 410 -28.32 11.90 -2.19
CA ILE A 410 -29.79 11.87 -2.14
C ILE A 410 -30.28 12.01 -0.70
N ILE A 411 -29.72 11.26 0.25
CA ILE A 411 -30.07 11.36 1.67
C ILE A 411 -29.80 12.77 2.20
N TYR A 412 -28.68 13.35 1.85
CA TYR A 412 -28.30 14.71 2.25
C TYR A 412 -29.28 15.75 1.69
N THR A 413 -29.58 15.72 0.39
CA THR A 413 -30.52 16.65 -0.24
C THR A 413 -31.94 16.51 0.33
N THR A 414 -32.37 15.28 0.59
CA THR A 414 -33.66 14.99 1.25
C THR A 414 -33.69 15.59 2.66
N SER A 415 -32.62 15.46 3.44
CA SER A 415 -32.52 16.06 4.78
C SER A 415 -32.67 17.58 4.76
N LEU A 416 -32.10 18.23 3.75
CA LEU A 416 -32.24 19.69 3.57
C LEU A 416 -33.69 20.10 3.24
N THR A 417 -34.37 19.37 2.33
CA THR A 417 -35.74 19.66 1.94
C THR A 417 -36.71 19.47 3.09
N VAL A 418 -36.57 18.35 3.84
CA VAL A 418 -37.35 18.09 5.04
C VAL A 418 -37.15 19.17 6.11
N GLY A 419 -35.89 19.56 6.35
CA GLY A 419 -35.57 20.63 7.30
C GLY A 419 -36.14 22.00 6.90
N ILE A 420 -36.21 22.31 5.61
CA ILE A 420 -36.85 23.53 5.10
C ILE A 420 -38.39 23.45 5.29
N TYR A 421 -39.00 22.34 4.93
CA TYR A 421 -40.41 22.11 5.05
C TYR A 421 -40.91 22.24 6.51
N ASN A 422 -40.25 21.55 7.44
CA ASN A 422 -40.60 21.60 8.86
C ASN A 422 -40.48 23.01 9.46
N ARG A 423 -39.56 23.81 9.00
CA ARG A 423 -39.41 25.22 9.45
C ARG A 423 -40.55 26.11 8.90
N ARG A 424 -41.01 25.88 7.68
CA ARG A 424 -42.11 26.65 7.08
C ARG A 424 -43.40 26.35 7.82
N THR A 425 -43.72 25.08 8.07
CA THR A 425 -44.96 24.69 8.80
C THR A 425 -45.00 25.28 10.21
N GLN A 426 -43.87 25.22 10.95
CA GLN A 426 -43.79 25.84 12.29
C GLN A 426 -43.94 27.37 12.27
N THR A 427 -43.59 28.03 11.20
CA THR A 427 -43.73 29.49 11.06
C THR A 427 -45.22 29.83 10.77
N GLU A 428 -45.89 29.04 9.94
CA GLU A 428 -47.30 29.21 9.62
C GLU A 428 -48.20 28.98 10.85
N GLU A 429 -47.92 27.93 11.65
CA GLU A 429 -48.64 27.68 12.92
C GLU A 429 -48.53 28.85 13.92
N LYS A 430 -47.36 29.50 14.02
CA LYS A 430 -47.14 30.66 14.88
C LYS A 430 -47.85 31.94 14.40
N HIS A 431 -48.24 32.03 13.14
CA HIS A 431 -48.87 33.19 12.54
C HIS A 431 -50.40 33.06 12.40
N VAL A 432 -51.01 31.92 12.79
CA VAL A 432 -52.45 31.80 12.85
C VAL A 432 -52.97 32.68 13.98
N PRO A 433 -53.77 33.77 13.70
CA PRO A 433 -54.26 34.64 14.74
C PRO A 433 -55.19 33.84 15.69
N SER A 434 -55.03 34.07 17.00
CA SER A 434 -55.88 33.41 18.03
C SER A 434 -57.35 33.69 17.90
N SER A 435 -57.77 34.64 17.02
CA SER A 435 -59.13 34.95 16.66
C SER A 435 -59.82 33.92 15.77
N SER A 436 -59.10 33.00 15.16
CA SER A 436 -59.64 31.92 14.30
C SER A 436 -59.79 30.59 15.00
N MET A 437 -59.46 30.46 16.31
CA MET A 437 -59.71 29.25 17.06
C MET A 437 -61.18 29.12 17.48
N PRO A 438 -61.82 27.98 17.23
CA PRO A 438 -63.16 27.69 17.74
C PRO A 438 -63.22 27.83 19.26
N SER A 439 -64.27 28.38 19.80
CA SER A 439 -64.51 28.75 21.22
C SER A 439 -64.29 27.57 22.21
N ALA A 440 -64.26 26.32 21.73
CA ALA A 440 -64.06 25.12 22.54
C ALA A 440 -62.58 24.92 22.95
N VAL A 441 -61.61 25.56 22.27
CA VAL A 441 -60.18 25.40 22.56
C VAL A 441 -59.64 26.54 23.46
N ARG A 442 -60.45 27.58 23.69
CA ARG A 442 -60.08 28.75 24.52
C ARG A 442 -60.05 28.49 26.02
N GLN A 443 -60.57 27.33 26.50
CA GLN A 443 -60.61 27.02 27.93
C GLN A 443 -59.54 26.05 28.43
N SER A 444 -58.60 25.64 27.56
CA SER A 444 -57.55 24.65 27.92
C SER A 444 -56.10 25.17 27.69
N VAL A 445 -55.89 26.48 27.62
CA VAL A 445 -54.51 27.08 27.61
C VAL A 445 -54.36 27.98 28.84
#